data_42a949b316127013d4724a58ae446b89
#
_entry.id   42a949b316127013d4724a58ae446b89
#
_cell.length_a   1.000
_cell.length_b   1.000
_cell.length_c   1.000
_cell.angle_alpha   90.00
_cell.angle_beta   90.00
_cell.angle_gamma   90.00
#
_symmetry.space_group_name_H-M   'P 1'
#
loop_
_entity.id
_entity.type
_entity.pdbx_description
1 polymer ?
#
loop_
_entity_poly.entity_id
_entity_poly.type
_entity_poly.pdbx_seq_one_letter_code
_entity_poly.pdbx_strand_id
1 'polypeptide(L)'
;MFLGMRGDGDWVADQRPLNWRQQILYLYPNGMAPLTAILSMMGSESVDDPEFNWWTQEQTTVGGDIGGIYTIADLSVAYVAGGVAGDTVFVQVTTALANRIRTGHQILLRDASDYRVDVVGKVTDVTRGPVNSVLAVKLLEDDDNAVAAPAHDLSDADVFKIIGNINPEGGEMPDAIALNPTKVYNYTQIFKTPLSITRTARKTRLRTGDQYQKMKSEALEMHSWEMELAFL
;
A
#
# COMPACT_ATOMS: atom_id res chain seq x y z
N MET A 1 -79.84 8.82 9.65
CA MET A 1 -80.64 7.70 9.22
C MET A 1 -80.54 7.62 7.71
N PHE A 2 -80.13 6.52 7.15
CA PHE A 2 -79.95 6.34 5.73
C PHE A 2 -81.12 5.62 5.13
N LEU A 3 -81.68 6.14 4.06
CA LEU A 3 -82.73 5.49 3.30
C LEU A 3 -82.11 4.78 2.12
N GLY A 4 -82.04 3.46 2.15
CA GLY A 4 -81.50 2.68 1.07
C GLY A 4 -80.23 1.92 1.39
N MET A 5 -79.49 1.52 0.33
CA MET A 5 -78.24 0.79 0.43
C MET A 5 -77.10 1.68 0.92
N ARG A 6 -76.37 1.23 1.91
CA ARG A 6 -75.22 1.94 2.44
C ARG A 6 -74.03 1.82 1.47
N GLY A 7 -73.52 2.95 1.01
CA GLY A 7 -72.36 3.01 0.12
C GLY A 7 -71.04 3.24 0.88
N ASP A 8 -69.94 3.18 0.14
CA ASP A 8 -68.59 3.31 0.67
C ASP A 8 -68.28 4.71 1.25
N GLY A 9 -69.08 5.74 0.85
CA GLY A 9 -68.97 7.12 1.34
C GLY A 9 -69.81 7.41 2.59
N ASP A 10 -70.64 6.45 3.06
CA ASP A 10 -71.56 6.65 4.18
C ASP A 10 -70.99 6.28 5.56
N TRP A 11 -69.71 5.96 5.60
CA TRP A 11 -69.02 5.64 6.85
C TRP A 11 -68.56 6.95 7.53
N VAL A 12 -68.68 6.99 8.84
CA VAL A 12 -68.17 8.10 9.67
C VAL A 12 -66.62 8.11 9.54
N ALA A 13 -66.02 9.30 9.53
CA ALA A 13 -64.59 9.47 9.49
C ALA A 13 -63.90 8.54 10.51
N ASP A 14 -62.84 7.88 10.09
CA ASP A 14 -62.03 6.89 10.85
C ASP A 14 -62.67 5.52 11.13
N GLN A 15 -63.90 5.25 10.71
CA GLN A 15 -64.47 3.88 10.78
C GLN A 15 -63.86 2.94 9.73
N ARG A 16 -63.40 3.49 8.60
CA ARG A 16 -62.79 2.72 7.53
C ARG A 16 -61.28 2.66 7.72
N PRO A 17 -60.68 1.49 7.95
CA PRO A 17 -59.24 1.39 8.02
C PRO A 17 -58.65 1.71 6.66
N LEU A 18 -57.73 2.67 6.62
CA LEU A 18 -56.91 2.94 5.45
C LEU A 18 -55.97 1.76 5.19
N ASN A 19 -55.79 1.36 3.95
CA ASN A 19 -54.83 0.32 3.59
C ASN A 19 -53.44 0.84 3.76
N TRP A 20 -52.76 0.40 4.81
CA TRP A 20 -51.35 0.72 5.09
C TRP A 20 -50.46 -0.46 4.77
N ARG A 21 -49.32 -0.21 4.16
CA ARG A 21 -48.30 -1.21 4.05
C ARG A 21 -47.73 -1.49 5.44
N GLN A 22 -47.70 -2.75 5.84
CA GLN A 22 -47.24 -3.15 7.18
C GLN A 22 -45.70 -3.12 7.27
N GLN A 23 -45.00 -3.06 6.13
CA GLN A 23 -43.53 -3.05 6.10
C GLN A 23 -43.01 -1.69 5.66
N ILE A 24 -41.94 -1.25 6.32
CA ILE A 24 -41.19 -0.07 5.92
C ILE A 24 -40.35 -0.43 4.68
N LEU A 25 -40.50 0.37 3.64
CA LEU A 25 -39.66 0.25 2.45
C LEU A 25 -38.33 0.99 2.71
N TYR A 26 -37.25 0.25 2.80
CA TYR A 26 -35.93 0.85 2.86
C TYR A 26 -35.53 1.34 1.46
N LEU A 27 -35.15 2.62 1.34
CA LEU A 27 -34.69 3.22 0.08
C LEU A 27 -33.32 2.69 -0.34
N TYR A 28 -32.51 2.28 0.63
CA TYR A 28 -31.16 1.73 0.41
C TYR A 28 -31.05 0.39 1.17
N PRO A 29 -31.46 -0.73 0.55
CA PRO A 29 -31.47 -2.03 1.23
C PRO A 29 -30.07 -2.65 1.40
N ASN A 30 -29.07 -2.16 0.64
CA ASN A 30 -27.68 -2.62 0.75
C ASN A 30 -26.98 -1.83 1.84
N GLY A 31 -26.47 -2.51 2.86
CA GLY A 31 -25.72 -1.87 3.93
C GLY A 31 -24.51 -1.10 3.39
N MET A 32 -24.19 0.04 4.02
CA MET A 32 -23.09 0.91 3.64
C MET A 32 -21.74 0.48 4.28
N ALA A 33 -21.60 -0.77 4.67
CA ALA A 33 -20.40 -1.27 5.36
C ALA A 33 -19.78 -2.49 4.64
N PRO A 34 -19.31 -2.36 3.38
CA PRO A 34 -18.72 -3.45 2.63
C PRO A 34 -17.39 -3.93 3.21
N LEU A 35 -16.58 -3.03 3.78
CA LEU A 35 -15.30 -3.36 4.40
C LEU A 35 -15.49 -4.22 5.64
N THR A 36 -16.42 -3.86 6.51
CA THR A 36 -16.77 -4.65 7.70
C THR A 36 -17.23 -6.07 7.33
N ALA A 37 -18.01 -6.22 6.25
CA ALA A 37 -18.42 -7.52 5.74
C ALA A 37 -17.23 -8.37 5.27
N ILE A 38 -16.27 -7.78 4.56
CA ILE A 38 -15.06 -8.46 4.11
C ILE A 38 -14.19 -8.86 5.31
N LEU A 39 -13.98 -7.94 6.26
CA LEU A 39 -13.19 -8.21 7.46
C LEU A 39 -13.78 -9.31 8.34
N SER A 40 -15.10 -9.42 8.40
CA SER A 40 -15.76 -10.52 9.13
C SER A 40 -15.50 -11.91 8.56
N MET A 41 -15.12 -11.99 7.29
CA MET A 41 -14.73 -13.24 6.61
C MET A 41 -13.24 -13.57 6.78
N MET A 42 -12.43 -12.61 7.24
CA MET A 42 -11.01 -12.82 7.50
C MET A 42 -10.79 -13.49 8.86
N GLY A 43 -9.65 -14.16 8.99
CA GLY A 43 -9.24 -14.71 10.28
C GLY A 43 -9.01 -13.61 11.32
N SER A 44 -9.34 -13.90 12.57
CA SER A 44 -9.11 -13.00 13.71
C SER A 44 -8.12 -13.61 14.69
N GLU A 45 -7.28 -12.78 15.30
CA GLU A 45 -6.37 -13.13 16.36
C GLU A 45 -6.73 -12.35 17.62
N SER A 46 -6.73 -13.03 18.77
CA SER A 46 -7.03 -12.37 20.06
C SER A 46 -5.81 -11.65 20.58
N VAL A 47 -6.00 -10.44 21.09
CA VAL A 47 -4.99 -9.61 21.74
C VAL A 47 -5.38 -9.37 23.19
N ASP A 48 -4.43 -9.50 24.11
CA ASP A 48 -4.65 -9.32 25.55
C ASP A 48 -4.32 -7.91 26.02
N ASP A 49 -3.55 -7.13 25.22
CA ASP A 49 -3.09 -5.78 25.56
C ASP A 49 -3.79 -4.75 24.65
N PRO A 50 -4.10 -3.54 25.15
CA PRO A 50 -4.61 -2.43 24.32
C PRO A 50 -3.70 -2.03 23.17
N GLU A 51 -2.39 -2.15 23.31
CA GLU A 51 -1.42 -1.94 22.25
C GLU A 51 -0.97 -3.31 21.70
N PHE A 52 -1.08 -3.49 20.40
CA PHE A 52 -0.56 -4.68 19.74
C PHE A 52 0.49 -4.32 18.71
N ASN A 53 1.50 -5.16 18.62
CA ASN A 53 2.67 -4.92 17.81
C ASN A 53 2.91 -6.10 16.88
N TRP A 54 3.41 -5.79 15.68
CA TRP A 54 3.92 -6.80 14.76
C TRP A 54 5.21 -6.33 14.10
N TRP A 55 5.92 -7.24 13.49
CA TRP A 55 7.15 -6.95 12.79
C TRP A 55 6.92 -7.13 11.30
N THR A 56 7.33 -6.13 10.53
CA THR A 56 7.32 -6.18 9.07
C THR A 56 8.74 -6.15 8.57
N GLN A 57 9.02 -6.95 7.56
CA GLN A 57 10.30 -6.94 6.87
C GLN A 57 10.02 -6.73 5.39
N GLU A 58 10.58 -5.65 4.85
CA GLU A 58 10.49 -5.39 3.43
C GLU A 58 11.37 -6.38 2.67
N GLN A 59 10.92 -6.78 1.49
CA GLN A 59 11.74 -7.54 0.57
C GLN A 59 12.89 -6.68 0.07
N THR A 60 14.09 -7.26 -0.06
CA THR A 60 15.26 -6.56 -0.57
C THR A 60 15.00 -6.05 -1.99
N THR A 61 15.13 -4.75 -2.18
CA THR A 61 15.07 -4.13 -3.52
C THR A 61 16.30 -4.55 -4.31
N VAL A 62 16.10 -5.01 -5.52
CA VAL A 62 17.17 -5.53 -6.40
C VAL A 62 17.78 -4.40 -7.24
N GLY A 63 17.30 -3.15 -7.11
CA GLY A 63 17.77 -1.99 -7.85
C GLY A 63 17.24 -0.69 -7.28
N GLY A 64 17.56 0.42 -7.90
CA GLY A 64 17.10 1.75 -7.51
C GLY A 64 17.67 2.85 -8.40
N ASP A 65 17.36 4.07 -8.02
CA ASP A 65 17.72 5.26 -8.78
C ASP A 65 19.21 5.62 -8.59
N ILE A 66 19.79 6.16 -9.64
CA ILE A 66 21.16 6.69 -9.71
C ILE A 66 21.10 8.21 -9.57
N GLY A 67 21.95 8.79 -8.72
CA GLY A 67 22.10 10.25 -8.62
C GLY A 67 22.97 10.85 -9.72
N GLY A 68 23.71 10.01 -10.42
CA GLY A 68 24.60 10.39 -11.54
C GLY A 68 25.79 9.44 -11.65
N ILE A 69 26.44 9.48 -12.79
CA ILE A 69 27.66 8.72 -13.10
C ILE A 69 28.85 9.68 -13.31
N TYR A 70 29.99 9.31 -12.76
CA TYR A 70 31.16 10.14 -12.69
C TYR A 70 32.43 9.36 -13.06
N THR A 71 33.46 10.07 -13.55
CA THR A 71 34.74 9.47 -13.87
C THR A 71 35.70 9.45 -12.69
N ILE A 72 35.46 10.24 -11.65
CA ILE A 72 36.30 10.37 -10.46
C ILE A 72 35.48 10.11 -9.18
N ALA A 73 36.12 9.51 -8.19
CA ALA A 73 35.48 9.08 -6.93
C ALA A 73 34.93 10.23 -6.08
N ASP A 74 35.42 11.45 -6.22
CA ASP A 74 34.94 12.64 -5.52
C ASP A 74 33.69 13.28 -6.16
N LEU A 75 33.19 12.68 -7.25
CA LEU A 75 32.02 13.13 -8.00
C LEU A 75 32.17 14.53 -8.62
N SER A 76 33.39 15.00 -8.85
CA SER A 76 33.65 16.33 -9.39
C SER A 76 33.54 16.39 -10.92
N VAL A 77 33.75 15.28 -11.61
CA VAL A 77 33.71 15.18 -13.07
C VAL A 77 32.67 14.18 -13.51
N ALA A 78 31.58 14.70 -14.11
CA ALA A 78 30.51 13.86 -14.65
C ALA A 78 31.06 13.00 -15.81
N TYR A 79 30.58 11.79 -15.91
CA TYR A 79 30.81 10.93 -17.05
C TYR A 79 30.09 11.51 -18.29
N VAL A 80 30.76 11.46 -19.43
CA VAL A 80 30.19 12.01 -20.67
C VAL A 80 29.87 10.90 -21.68
N ALA A 81 30.84 10.12 -22.11
CA ALA A 81 30.66 9.02 -23.06
C ALA A 81 31.97 8.25 -23.29
N GLY A 82 31.89 7.13 -24.01
CA GLY A 82 33.08 6.45 -24.61
C GLY A 82 33.84 5.54 -23.65
N GLY A 83 33.21 5.10 -22.56
CA GLY A 83 33.78 4.09 -21.68
C GLY A 83 33.94 2.76 -22.38
N VAL A 84 35.05 2.07 -22.12
CA VAL A 84 35.29 0.73 -22.66
C VAL A 84 35.31 -0.31 -21.56
N ALA A 85 35.11 -1.55 -21.94
CA ALA A 85 35.19 -2.68 -21.01
C ALA A 85 36.52 -2.67 -20.24
N GLY A 86 36.46 -2.65 -18.93
CA GLY A 86 37.59 -2.54 -18.02
C GLY A 86 37.77 -1.18 -17.37
N ASP A 87 37.13 -0.13 -17.86
CA ASP A 87 37.13 1.19 -17.25
C ASP A 87 36.32 1.19 -15.93
N THR A 88 36.70 2.09 -15.03
CA THR A 88 36.02 2.26 -13.77
C THR A 88 35.24 3.56 -13.75
N VAL A 89 33.95 3.49 -13.54
CA VAL A 89 33.04 4.62 -13.34
C VAL A 89 32.55 4.66 -11.90
N PHE A 90 32.17 5.84 -11.45
CA PHE A 90 31.67 6.05 -10.09
C PHE A 90 30.22 6.45 -10.13
N VAL A 91 29.39 5.59 -9.55
CA VAL A 91 27.93 5.76 -9.54
C VAL A 91 27.49 6.29 -8.19
N GLN A 92 26.82 7.43 -8.18
CA GLN A 92 26.24 7.99 -6.97
C GLN A 92 24.88 7.34 -6.70
N VAL A 93 24.69 6.84 -5.48
CA VAL A 93 23.43 6.26 -5.01
C VAL A 93 23.12 6.74 -3.59
N THR A 94 21.88 6.60 -3.16
CA THR A 94 21.52 6.87 -1.77
C THR A 94 22.17 5.84 -0.83
N THR A 95 22.49 6.26 0.39
CA THR A 95 23.11 5.36 1.39
C THR A 95 22.23 4.18 1.74
N ALA A 96 20.90 4.35 1.71
CA ALA A 96 19.94 3.25 1.93
C ALA A 96 20.10 2.15 0.88
N LEU A 97 20.31 2.51 -0.38
CA LEU A 97 20.59 1.55 -1.46
C LEU A 97 21.99 0.96 -1.36
N ALA A 98 23.00 1.80 -1.07
CA ALA A 98 24.38 1.34 -0.92
C ALA A 98 24.55 0.29 0.18
N ASN A 99 23.74 0.33 1.23
CA ASN A 99 23.76 -0.69 2.30
C ASN A 99 23.30 -2.07 1.82
N ARG A 100 22.61 -2.14 0.68
CA ARG A 100 22.14 -3.38 0.05
C ARG A 100 23.11 -3.88 -1.06
N ILE A 101 24.16 -3.12 -1.34
CA ILE A 101 25.15 -3.43 -2.36
C ILE A 101 26.47 -3.81 -1.69
N ARG A 102 27.15 -4.76 -2.26
CA ARG A 102 28.47 -5.22 -1.83
C ARG A 102 29.42 -5.37 -3.02
N THR A 103 30.69 -5.42 -2.74
CA THR A 103 31.71 -5.74 -3.73
C THR A 103 31.43 -7.10 -4.38
N GLY A 104 31.67 -7.19 -5.68
CA GLY A 104 31.37 -8.38 -6.47
C GLY A 104 29.98 -8.46 -7.05
N HIS A 105 29.03 -7.59 -6.67
CA HIS A 105 27.75 -7.53 -7.36
C HIS A 105 27.95 -7.13 -8.82
N GLN A 106 27.22 -7.81 -9.69
CA GLN A 106 27.04 -7.42 -11.09
C GLN A 106 25.80 -6.58 -11.19
N ILE A 107 25.96 -5.38 -11.73
CA ILE A 107 24.87 -4.41 -11.88
C ILE A 107 24.67 -4.07 -13.34
N LEU A 108 23.42 -3.87 -13.70
CA LEU A 108 23.00 -3.34 -14.97
C LEU A 108 22.65 -1.87 -14.77
N LEU A 109 23.32 -0.98 -15.49
CA LEU A 109 23.06 0.45 -15.53
C LEU A 109 22.18 0.73 -16.73
N ARG A 110 21.07 1.43 -16.52
CA ARG A 110 20.05 1.62 -17.54
C ARG A 110 19.36 2.95 -17.41
N ASP A 111 18.88 3.50 -18.53
CA ASP A 111 17.90 4.58 -18.56
C ASP A 111 16.50 3.98 -18.46
N ALA A 112 15.67 4.48 -17.54
CA ALA A 112 14.30 4.01 -17.35
C ALA A 112 13.38 4.38 -18.53
N SER A 113 13.72 5.45 -19.27
CA SER A 113 12.96 5.94 -20.41
C SER A 113 13.42 5.36 -21.75
N ASP A 114 14.69 5.01 -21.88
CA ASP A 114 15.28 4.46 -23.09
C ASP A 114 16.14 3.21 -22.81
N TYR A 115 15.59 2.05 -23.12
CA TYR A 115 16.26 0.76 -22.91
C TYR A 115 17.45 0.48 -23.84
N ARG A 116 17.84 1.43 -24.69
CA ARG A 116 19.06 1.35 -25.49
C ARG A 116 20.32 1.62 -24.66
N VAL A 117 20.18 2.32 -23.53
CA VAL A 117 21.23 2.42 -22.52
C VAL A 117 21.15 1.18 -21.64
N ASP A 118 22.09 0.27 -21.79
CA ASP A 118 22.07 -1.04 -21.13
C ASP A 118 23.52 -1.55 -20.96
N VAL A 119 24.22 -1.06 -19.93
CA VAL A 119 25.63 -1.37 -19.69
C VAL A 119 25.79 -2.18 -18.42
N VAL A 120 26.47 -3.30 -18.52
CA VAL A 120 26.76 -4.17 -17.37
C VAL A 120 28.10 -3.82 -16.76
N GLY A 121 28.10 -3.67 -15.43
CA GLY A 121 29.31 -3.41 -14.66
C GLY A 121 29.41 -4.28 -13.41
N LYS A 122 30.62 -4.40 -12.88
CA LYS A 122 30.92 -5.09 -11.62
C LYS A 122 31.28 -4.07 -10.56
N VAL A 123 30.63 -4.14 -9.40
CA VAL A 123 30.97 -3.32 -8.24
C VAL A 123 32.29 -3.81 -7.65
N THR A 124 33.30 -2.93 -7.65
CA THR A 124 34.63 -3.20 -7.09
C THR A 124 34.82 -2.64 -5.70
N ASP A 125 34.16 -1.51 -5.40
CA ASP A 125 34.19 -0.88 -4.07
C ASP A 125 32.89 -0.14 -3.78
N VAL A 126 32.58 0.00 -2.48
CA VAL A 126 31.39 0.71 -1.98
C VAL A 126 31.80 1.68 -0.89
N THR A 127 31.91 2.96 -1.22
CA THR A 127 32.21 4.04 -0.26
C THR A 127 30.90 4.59 0.28
N ARG A 128 30.61 4.32 1.56
CA ARG A 128 29.36 4.75 2.22
C ARG A 128 29.52 6.12 2.84
N GLY A 129 28.65 7.06 2.45
CA GLY A 129 28.52 8.40 3.02
C GLY A 129 27.27 8.56 3.89
N PRO A 130 27.09 9.71 4.54
CA PRO A 130 25.94 9.94 5.43
C PRO A 130 24.59 10.07 4.67
N VAL A 131 24.58 10.61 3.47
CA VAL A 131 23.38 10.82 2.63
C VAL A 131 23.52 10.08 1.30
N ASN A 132 24.62 10.34 0.60
CA ASN A 132 24.96 9.73 -0.67
C ASN A 132 26.18 8.84 -0.51
N SER A 133 26.22 7.78 -1.26
CA SER A 133 27.30 6.81 -1.31
C SER A 133 27.78 6.65 -2.74
N VAL A 134 28.99 6.20 -2.90
CA VAL A 134 29.64 6.05 -4.21
C VAL A 134 29.98 4.59 -4.44
N LEU A 135 29.56 4.07 -5.58
CA LEU A 135 29.91 2.73 -6.05
C LEU A 135 31.00 2.86 -7.10
N ALA A 136 32.13 2.24 -6.89
CA ALA A 136 33.12 2.06 -7.95
C ALA A 136 32.72 0.86 -8.80
N VAL A 137 32.39 1.09 -10.05
CA VAL A 137 31.87 0.08 -10.97
C VAL A 137 32.84 -0.09 -12.13
N LYS A 138 33.35 -1.29 -12.29
CA LYS A 138 34.18 -1.65 -13.46
C LYS A 138 33.24 -2.13 -14.56
N LEU A 139 33.29 -1.45 -15.71
CA LEU A 139 32.50 -1.83 -16.88
C LEU A 139 32.94 -3.20 -17.41
N LEU A 140 31.98 -4.04 -17.74
CA LEU A 140 32.20 -5.37 -18.33
C LEU A 140 31.99 -5.37 -19.83
N GLU A 141 31.39 -4.36 -20.36
CA GLU A 141 31.11 -4.12 -21.77
C GLU A 141 31.34 -2.68 -22.12
N ASP A 142 31.50 -2.38 -23.41
CA ASP A 142 31.73 -1.02 -23.90
C ASP A 142 30.43 -0.22 -23.81
N ASP A 143 30.55 1.07 -23.55
CA ASP A 143 29.45 2.00 -23.71
C ASP A 143 29.21 2.21 -25.20
N ASP A 144 28.08 1.71 -25.72
CA ASP A 144 27.76 1.61 -27.14
C ASP A 144 27.77 2.94 -27.90
N ASN A 145 27.81 4.05 -27.20
CA ASN A 145 27.74 5.37 -27.78
C ASN A 145 29.02 6.18 -27.60
N ALA A 146 30.09 5.73 -28.26
CA ALA A 146 31.30 6.51 -28.43
C ALA A 146 31.12 7.74 -29.33
N VAL A 147 29.95 7.94 -29.96
CA VAL A 147 29.71 9.01 -30.93
C VAL A 147 28.38 9.69 -30.65
N ALA A 148 28.48 10.92 -30.29
CA ALA A 148 27.48 11.94 -30.12
C ALA A 148 26.31 11.91 -31.14
N ALA A 149 25.39 11.00 -30.98
CA ALA A 149 24.05 11.17 -31.51
C ALA A 149 23.09 11.09 -30.32
N PRO A 150 21.98 11.80 -30.29
CA PRO A 150 21.36 12.22 -29.07
C PRO A 150 21.21 11.08 -28.08
N ALA A 151 21.91 11.23 -26.95
CA ALA A 151 21.57 10.68 -25.67
C ALA A 151 21.18 9.17 -25.64
N HIS A 152 22.16 8.30 -25.79
CA HIS A 152 22.01 6.86 -25.50
C HIS A 152 23.27 6.30 -24.88
N ASP A 153 24.06 7.14 -24.23
CA ASP A 153 25.26 6.73 -23.55
C ASP A 153 25.02 6.48 -22.06
N LEU A 154 26.02 5.94 -21.41
CA LEU A 154 25.92 5.62 -19.98
C LEU A 154 25.68 6.86 -19.11
N SER A 155 25.92 8.09 -19.61
CA SER A 155 25.62 9.31 -18.84
C SER A 155 24.14 9.53 -18.58
N ASP A 156 23.28 8.96 -19.42
CA ASP A 156 21.83 9.06 -19.30
C ASP A 156 21.22 7.98 -18.38
N ALA A 157 22.04 7.03 -17.92
CA ALA A 157 21.54 6.00 -17.02
C ALA A 157 21.07 6.60 -15.69
N ASP A 158 19.81 6.40 -15.37
CA ASP A 158 19.13 6.92 -14.18
C ASP A 158 18.75 5.82 -13.17
N VAL A 159 18.78 4.55 -13.58
CA VAL A 159 18.49 3.40 -12.72
C VAL A 159 19.55 2.31 -12.82
N PHE A 160 19.71 1.57 -11.74
CA PHE A 160 20.52 0.36 -11.75
C PHE A 160 19.74 -0.83 -11.23
N LYS A 161 20.14 -2.03 -11.65
CA LYS A 161 19.58 -3.30 -11.18
C LYS A 161 20.70 -4.30 -10.90
N ILE A 162 20.63 -4.98 -9.75
CA ILE A 162 21.54 -6.09 -9.44
C ILE A 162 21.05 -7.31 -10.21
N ILE A 163 21.92 -7.85 -11.08
CA ILE A 163 21.62 -9.00 -11.94
C ILE A 163 22.38 -10.26 -11.53
N GLY A 164 23.39 -10.13 -10.68
CA GLY A 164 24.18 -11.27 -10.23
C GLY A 164 25.34 -10.87 -9.33
N ASN A 165 26.27 -11.80 -9.15
CA ASN A 165 27.54 -11.50 -8.52
C ASN A 165 28.67 -12.27 -9.23
N ILE A 166 29.86 -11.67 -9.27
CA ILE A 166 31.07 -12.21 -9.88
C ILE A 166 32.21 -12.05 -8.87
N ASN A 167 32.70 -13.15 -8.35
CA ASN A 167 33.81 -13.17 -7.42
C ASN A 167 35.01 -13.92 -8.03
N PRO A 168 36.24 -13.53 -7.72
CA PRO A 168 37.41 -14.22 -8.20
C PRO A 168 37.56 -15.59 -7.51
N GLU A 169 38.12 -16.54 -8.20
CA GLU A 169 38.49 -17.84 -7.65
C GLU A 169 39.53 -17.63 -6.50
N GLY A 170 39.27 -18.21 -5.32
CA GLY A 170 40.13 -18.05 -4.16
C GLY A 170 40.08 -16.66 -3.50
N GLY A 171 39.16 -15.80 -3.91
CA GLY A 171 38.96 -14.49 -3.29
C GLY A 171 38.34 -14.57 -1.90
N GLU A 172 38.49 -13.51 -1.13
CA GLU A 172 37.84 -13.38 0.15
C GLU A 172 36.30 -13.31 0.00
N MET A 173 35.58 -13.78 1.01
CA MET A 173 34.13 -13.73 1.01
C MET A 173 33.66 -12.28 1.16
N PRO A 174 32.74 -11.78 0.30
CA PRO A 174 32.21 -10.43 0.44
C PRO A 174 31.40 -10.27 1.72
N ASP A 175 31.26 -9.02 2.19
CA ASP A 175 30.50 -8.68 3.38
C ASP A 175 29.06 -9.22 3.33
N ALA A 176 28.58 -9.71 4.48
CA ALA A 176 27.20 -10.15 4.60
C ALA A 176 26.24 -8.93 4.69
N ILE A 177 25.08 -9.05 4.08
CA ILE A 177 23.99 -8.07 4.18
C ILE A 177 22.94 -8.66 5.12
N ALA A 178 22.61 -7.93 6.19
CA ALA A 178 21.54 -8.27 7.10
C ALA A 178 20.46 -7.19 7.08
N LEU A 179 19.20 -7.60 7.05
CA LEU A 179 18.04 -6.72 7.11
C LEU A 179 17.33 -6.91 8.44
N ASN A 180 17.08 -5.81 9.14
CA ASN A 180 16.35 -5.81 10.38
C ASN A 180 14.86 -5.58 10.13
N PRO A 181 13.96 -6.34 10.76
CA PRO A 181 12.53 -6.07 10.68
C PRO A 181 12.19 -4.76 11.40
N THR A 182 11.20 -4.07 10.90
CA THR A 182 10.65 -2.83 11.47
C THR A 182 9.44 -3.16 12.33
N LYS A 183 9.42 -2.67 13.56
CA LYS A 183 8.29 -2.79 14.47
C LYS A 183 7.18 -1.83 14.05
N VAL A 184 5.97 -2.33 13.86
CA VAL A 184 4.75 -1.57 13.65
C VAL A 184 3.82 -1.83 14.81
N TYR A 185 3.06 -0.83 15.23
CA TYR A 185 2.12 -0.94 16.34
C TYR A 185 0.78 -0.31 16.00
N ASN A 186 -0.26 -0.76 16.68
CA ASN A 186 -1.58 -0.15 16.64
C ASN A 186 -2.29 -0.38 17.97
N TYR A 187 -3.43 0.29 18.16
CA TYR A 187 -4.21 0.23 19.38
C TYR A 187 -5.57 -0.41 19.12
N THR A 188 -6.07 -1.13 20.13
CA THR A 188 -7.43 -1.66 20.10
C THR A 188 -8.43 -0.54 20.37
N GLN A 189 -9.58 -0.58 19.70
CA GLN A 189 -10.68 0.36 19.89
C GLN A 189 -11.94 -0.39 20.32
N ILE A 190 -12.67 0.15 21.30
CA ILE A 190 -13.93 -0.42 21.79
C ILE A 190 -15.09 0.40 21.25
N PHE A 191 -15.90 -0.20 20.40
CA PHE A 191 -17.12 0.40 19.87
C PHE A 191 -18.31 0.07 20.78
N LYS A 192 -19.16 1.06 21.06
CA LYS A 192 -20.37 0.92 21.88
C LYS A 192 -21.51 1.71 21.26
N THR A 193 -22.56 1.03 20.81
CA THR A 193 -23.76 1.67 20.29
C THR A 193 -24.91 1.45 21.27
N PRO A 194 -25.40 2.49 21.96
CA PRO A 194 -26.45 2.37 22.96
C PRO A 194 -27.81 2.19 22.29
N LEU A 195 -28.66 1.34 22.90
CA LEU A 195 -30.07 1.17 22.55
C LEU A 195 -30.93 1.38 23.80
N SER A 196 -31.85 2.35 23.74
CA SER A 196 -32.74 2.65 24.87
C SER A 196 -34.20 2.72 24.40
N ILE A 197 -35.09 1.98 25.06
CA ILE A 197 -36.52 2.00 24.82
C ILE A 197 -37.25 1.90 26.13
N THR A 198 -38.31 2.70 26.29
CA THR A 198 -39.16 2.63 27.49
C THR A 198 -40.02 1.37 27.49
N ARG A 199 -40.37 0.88 28.68
CA ARG A 199 -41.21 -0.30 28.82
C ARG A 199 -42.58 -0.11 28.14
N THR A 200 -43.13 1.09 28.21
CA THR A 200 -44.41 1.45 27.58
C THR A 200 -44.31 1.37 26.06
N ALA A 201 -43.25 2.01 25.46
CA ALA A 201 -43.03 1.94 24.02
C ALA A 201 -42.82 0.52 23.51
N ARG A 202 -42.10 -0.33 24.27
CA ARG A 202 -41.90 -1.74 23.93
C ARG A 202 -43.19 -2.57 23.91
N LYS A 203 -44.22 -2.18 24.73
CA LYS A 203 -45.51 -2.85 24.80
C LYS A 203 -46.52 -2.29 23.80
N THR A 204 -46.25 -1.12 23.23
CA THR A 204 -47.15 -0.48 22.27
C THR A 204 -47.12 -1.24 20.95
N ARG A 205 -48.31 -1.60 20.46
CA ARG A 205 -48.46 -2.26 19.17
C ARG A 205 -48.51 -1.22 18.04
N LEU A 206 -47.50 -1.16 17.22
CA LEU A 206 -47.44 -0.24 16.09
C LEU A 206 -47.93 -0.93 14.80
N ARG A 207 -48.47 -0.12 13.87
CA ARG A 207 -48.86 -0.59 12.53
C ARG A 207 -47.64 -0.96 11.65
N THR A 208 -46.46 -0.47 12.00
CA THR A 208 -45.21 -0.65 11.28
C THR A 208 -44.40 -1.88 11.72
N GLY A 209 -44.93 -2.69 12.63
CA GLY A 209 -44.26 -3.86 13.17
C GLY A 209 -43.65 -3.64 14.56
N ASP A 210 -42.76 -4.52 14.97
CA ASP A 210 -42.08 -4.44 16.28
C ASP A 210 -41.01 -3.34 16.31
N GLN A 211 -41.26 -2.30 17.09
CA GLN A 211 -40.35 -1.15 17.22
C GLN A 211 -39.00 -1.56 17.80
N TYR A 212 -38.97 -2.52 18.72
CA TYR A 212 -37.73 -2.97 19.33
C TYR A 212 -36.78 -3.65 18.31
N GLN A 213 -37.36 -4.53 17.50
CA GLN A 213 -36.61 -5.21 16.44
C GLN A 213 -36.05 -4.21 15.40
N LYS A 214 -36.87 -3.22 15.03
CA LYS A 214 -36.45 -2.15 14.13
C LYS A 214 -35.30 -1.35 14.69
N MET A 215 -35.41 -0.86 15.93
CA MET A 215 -34.31 -0.09 16.58
C MET A 215 -33.03 -0.92 16.73
N LYS A 216 -33.18 -2.23 16.99
CA LYS A 216 -32.00 -3.12 17.06
C LYS A 216 -31.30 -3.25 15.71
N SER A 217 -32.06 -3.37 14.62
CA SER A 217 -31.50 -3.42 13.27
C SER A 217 -30.79 -2.10 12.90
N GLU A 218 -31.43 -0.97 13.19
CA GLU A 218 -30.86 0.35 12.94
C GLU A 218 -29.58 0.58 13.77
N ALA A 219 -29.57 0.20 15.04
CA ALA A 219 -28.39 0.31 15.90
C ALA A 219 -27.22 -0.57 15.40
N LEU A 220 -27.53 -1.77 14.90
CA LEU A 220 -26.53 -2.67 14.33
C LEU A 220 -25.91 -2.10 13.03
N GLU A 221 -26.75 -1.49 12.20
CA GLU A 221 -26.30 -0.83 10.96
C GLU A 221 -25.40 0.36 11.27
N MET A 222 -25.80 1.23 12.22
CA MET A 222 -24.98 2.34 12.69
C MET A 222 -23.64 1.85 13.28
N HIS A 223 -23.66 0.79 14.07
CA HIS A 223 -22.46 0.20 14.66
C HIS A 223 -21.50 -0.31 13.57
N SER A 224 -22.00 -0.97 12.55
CA SER A 224 -21.18 -1.44 11.41
C SER A 224 -20.57 -0.27 10.64
N TRP A 225 -21.32 0.81 10.49
CA TRP A 225 -20.85 2.03 9.82
C TRP A 225 -19.77 2.76 10.61
N GLU A 226 -19.93 2.88 11.93
CA GLU A 226 -18.91 3.47 12.82
C GLU A 226 -17.60 2.66 12.78
N MET A 227 -17.70 1.32 12.76
CA MET A 227 -16.51 0.46 12.58
C MET A 227 -15.84 0.69 11.25
N GLU A 228 -16.59 0.78 10.16
CA GLU A 228 -16.04 0.99 8.82
C GLU A 228 -15.29 2.31 8.69
N LEU A 229 -15.85 3.39 9.23
CA LEU A 229 -15.21 4.70 9.25
C LEU A 229 -13.93 4.73 10.10
N ALA A 230 -13.83 3.89 11.11
CA ALA A 230 -12.63 3.82 11.95
C ALA A 230 -11.47 3.05 11.29
N PHE A 231 -11.74 2.27 10.24
CA PHE A 231 -10.71 1.55 9.45
C PHE A 231 -10.18 2.35 8.27
N LEU A 232 -10.79 3.49 7.94
CA LEU A 232 -10.35 4.41 6.89
C LEU A 232 -9.42 5.49 7.44
#